data_65c21ec0c362ed6acc47a578a10a4220
#
_entry.id   65c21ec0c362ed6acc47a578a10a4220
#
_cell.length_a   1.000
_cell.length_b   1.000
_cell.length_c   1.000
_cell.angle_alpha   90.00
_cell.angle_beta   90.00
_cell.angle_gamma   90.00
#
_symmetry.space_group_name_H-M   'P 1'
#
loop_
_entity.id
_entity.type
_entity.pdbx_description
1 polymer ?
#
loop_
_entity_poly.entity_id
_entity_poly.type
_entity_poly.pdbx_seq_one_letter_code
_entity_poly.pdbx_strand_id
1 'polypeptide(L)'
;SKKNGSWFTLGFMLLTKDLMPDKPHQSLCGKCDLCIEHCPTKAIVEPFVIQSDLCIAYHTIESRNKTIPKKIKKNLGGWVAGCDICQDVCPWNKSVPYNNNSETTPKEWIKNLNIESLDWDDKTWQENLKGTTLKRIKPWMWKRNIQANIENKKIKI
;
A
#
# COMPACT_ATOMS: atom_id res chain seq x y z
N SER A 1 6.98 15.70 -0.74
CA SER A 1 7.57 16.94 -0.20
C SER A 1 9.09 16.80 -0.04
N LYS A 2 9.83 17.93 -0.02
CA LYS A 2 11.29 17.92 0.23
C LYS A 2 11.64 17.36 1.60
N LYS A 3 10.83 17.64 2.62
CA LYS A 3 11.09 17.25 4.01
C LYS A 3 10.65 15.81 4.31
N ASN A 4 9.48 15.42 3.84
CA ASN A 4 8.83 14.18 4.26
C ASN A 4 8.72 13.18 3.10
N GLY A 5 9.37 13.41 1.98
CA GLY A 5 9.24 12.56 0.80
C GLY A 5 7.79 12.40 0.34
N SER A 6 7.39 11.16 0.11
CA SER A 6 6.01 10.78 -0.22
C SER A 6 5.35 9.88 0.86
N TRP A 7 6.06 9.56 1.94
CA TRP A 7 5.58 8.77 3.07
C TRP A 7 4.68 9.58 4.01
N PHE A 8 3.52 10.03 3.52
CA PHE A 8 2.53 10.70 4.35
C PHE A 8 1.12 10.48 3.80
N THR A 9 0.14 10.57 4.69
CA THR A 9 -1.27 10.46 4.33
C THR A 9 -1.85 11.83 4.10
N LEU A 10 -2.64 11.99 3.03
CA LEU A 10 -3.40 13.21 2.75
C LEU A 10 -4.70 13.19 3.55
N GLY A 11 -5.00 14.29 4.23
CA GLY A 11 -6.27 14.55 4.86
C GLY A 11 -7.00 15.70 4.17
N PHE A 12 -8.34 15.66 4.19
CA PHE A 12 -9.19 16.71 3.63
C PHE A 12 -10.15 17.20 4.69
N MET A 13 -10.37 18.50 4.72
CA MET A 13 -11.37 19.13 5.58
C MET A 13 -12.28 19.99 4.73
N LEU A 14 -13.60 19.74 4.81
CA LEU A 14 -14.60 20.59 4.18
C LEU A 14 -14.99 21.69 5.15
N LEU A 15 -14.92 22.93 4.70
CA LEU A 15 -15.24 24.10 5.50
C LEU A 15 -16.35 24.90 4.80
N THR A 16 -17.20 25.53 5.61
CA THR A 16 -18.22 26.47 5.12
C THR A 16 -17.69 27.90 4.98
N LYS A 17 -16.41 28.12 5.34
CA LYS A 17 -15.74 29.40 5.29
C LYS A 17 -14.77 29.47 4.12
N ASP A 18 -14.78 30.56 3.39
CA ASP A 18 -13.79 30.81 2.34
C ASP A 18 -12.42 31.07 2.95
N LEU A 19 -11.42 30.37 2.44
CA LEU A 19 -10.02 30.56 2.77
C LEU A 19 -9.25 31.00 1.52
N MET A 20 -8.26 31.86 1.68
CA MET A 20 -7.35 32.20 0.59
C MET A 20 -6.54 30.97 0.20
N PRO A 21 -6.53 30.56 -1.07
CA PRO A 21 -5.73 29.43 -1.51
C PRO A 21 -4.23 29.74 -1.47
N ASP A 22 -3.43 28.75 -1.11
CA ASP A 22 -1.98 28.80 -1.25
C ASP A 22 -1.57 28.83 -2.73
N LYS A 23 -0.37 29.35 -3.00
CA LYS A 23 0.21 29.27 -4.34
C LYS A 23 0.58 27.83 -4.68
N PRO A 24 0.30 27.36 -5.92
CA PRO A 24 0.71 26.03 -6.35
C PRO A 24 2.22 25.82 -6.17
N HIS A 25 2.60 24.66 -5.62
CA HIS A 25 3.99 24.28 -5.48
C HIS A 25 4.53 23.71 -6.81
N GLN A 26 5.79 23.93 -7.09
CA GLN A 26 6.44 23.32 -8.26
C GLN A 26 6.56 21.80 -8.05
N SER A 27 6.43 21.04 -9.14
CA SER A 27 6.67 19.60 -9.12
C SER A 27 8.12 19.29 -8.74
N LEU A 28 8.31 18.36 -7.82
CA LEU A 28 9.62 17.88 -7.39
C LEU A 28 10.10 16.66 -8.19
N CYS A 29 9.23 16.04 -8.99
CA CYS A 29 9.58 14.85 -9.80
C CYS A 29 10.50 15.20 -10.98
N GLY A 30 10.33 16.39 -11.57
CA GLY A 30 11.12 16.78 -12.75
C GLY A 30 10.99 15.75 -13.88
N LYS A 31 12.14 15.22 -14.33
CA LYS A 31 12.22 14.16 -15.34
C LYS A 31 12.35 12.74 -14.76
N CYS A 32 12.16 12.57 -13.45
CA CYS A 32 12.30 11.29 -12.79
C CYS A 32 11.08 10.41 -13.07
N ASP A 33 11.31 9.17 -13.49
CA ASP A 33 10.32 8.16 -13.86
C ASP A 33 10.54 6.81 -13.14
N LEU A 34 11.40 6.77 -12.12
CA LEU A 34 11.75 5.54 -11.39
C LEU A 34 10.55 4.74 -10.89
N CYS A 35 9.49 5.39 -10.40
CA CYS A 35 8.28 4.71 -9.96
C CYS A 35 7.52 4.05 -11.12
N ILE A 36 7.58 4.62 -12.34
CA ILE A 36 6.98 4.06 -13.54
C ILE A 36 7.79 2.83 -13.98
N GLU A 37 9.12 2.97 -14.03
CA GLU A 37 10.02 1.90 -14.48
C GLU A 37 9.97 0.69 -13.55
N HIS A 38 9.95 0.90 -12.23
CA HIS A 38 10.00 -0.15 -11.23
C HIS A 38 8.63 -0.77 -10.89
N CYS A 39 7.52 -0.20 -11.40
CA CYS A 39 6.21 -0.80 -11.16
C CYS A 39 6.12 -2.18 -11.83
N PRO A 40 5.99 -3.28 -11.07
CA PRO A 40 6.08 -4.64 -11.64
C PRO A 40 4.91 -5.00 -12.54
N THR A 41 3.80 -4.28 -12.42
CA THR A 41 2.58 -4.48 -13.21
C THR A 41 2.34 -3.38 -14.22
N LYS A 42 3.23 -2.35 -14.24
CA LYS A 42 3.10 -1.15 -15.07
C LYS A 42 1.78 -0.41 -14.84
N ALA A 43 1.38 -0.34 -13.57
CA ALA A 43 0.16 0.36 -13.15
C ALA A 43 0.28 1.89 -13.26
N ILE A 44 1.48 2.44 -13.13
CA ILE A 44 1.73 3.88 -13.35
C ILE A 44 2.01 4.05 -14.84
N VAL A 45 0.99 4.51 -15.57
CA VAL A 45 1.02 4.54 -17.04
C VAL A 45 1.71 5.79 -17.60
N GLU A 46 1.66 6.88 -16.84
CA GLU A 46 2.36 8.12 -17.09
C GLU A 46 2.53 8.92 -15.78
N PRO A 47 3.30 10.00 -15.73
CA PRO A 47 3.45 10.80 -14.53
C PRO A 47 2.09 11.21 -13.94
N PHE A 48 1.90 10.91 -12.64
CA PHE A 48 0.70 11.22 -11.85
C PHE A 48 -0.56 10.41 -12.22
N VAL A 49 -0.49 9.44 -13.16
CA VAL A 49 -1.65 8.64 -13.58
C VAL A 49 -1.43 7.16 -13.24
N ILE A 50 -2.34 6.62 -12.44
CA ILE A 50 -2.37 5.21 -12.05
C ILE A 50 -3.60 4.54 -12.66
N GLN A 51 -3.38 3.49 -13.42
CA GLN A 51 -4.41 2.56 -13.85
C GLN A 51 -4.63 1.54 -12.71
N SER A 52 -5.68 1.75 -11.91
CA SER A 52 -5.89 1.04 -10.65
C SER A 52 -6.07 -0.48 -10.81
N ASP A 53 -6.69 -0.93 -11.90
CA ASP A 53 -6.89 -2.34 -12.22
C ASP A 53 -5.57 -3.09 -12.54
N LEU A 54 -4.46 -2.37 -12.71
CA LEU A 54 -3.13 -2.94 -12.79
C LEU A 54 -2.37 -2.86 -11.45
N CYS A 55 -2.83 -2.07 -10.48
CA CYS A 55 -2.11 -1.84 -9.23
C CYS A 55 -2.25 -3.03 -8.26
N ILE A 56 -1.12 -3.53 -7.74
CA ILE A 56 -1.11 -4.60 -6.73
C ILE A 56 -1.86 -4.17 -5.47
N ALA A 57 -1.67 -2.92 -5.01
CA ALA A 57 -2.36 -2.40 -3.83
C ALA A 57 -3.88 -2.42 -4.00
N TYR A 58 -4.39 -2.04 -5.17
CA TYR A 58 -5.81 -2.14 -5.47
C TYR A 58 -6.32 -3.58 -5.33
N HIS A 59 -5.63 -4.55 -5.91
CA HIS A 59 -6.06 -5.96 -5.87
C HIS A 59 -5.97 -6.57 -4.48
N THR A 60 -5.00 -6.16 -3.68
CA THR A 60 -4.78 -6.73 -2.34
C THR A 60 -5.62 -6.07 -1.24
N ILE A 61 -6.01 -4.79 -1.42
CA ILE A 61 -6.75 -4.03 -0.39
C ILE A 61 -8.19 -3.76 -0.79
N GLU A 62 -8.44 -3.33 -2.05
CA GLU A 62 -9.73 -2.76 -2.44
C GLU A 62 -10.60 -3.73 -3.24
N SER A 63 -10.00 -4.49 -4.16
CA SER A 63 -10.75 -5.37 -5.06
C SER A 63 -11.51 -6.46 -4.32
N ARG A 64 -12.83 -6.50 -4.52
CA ARG A 64 -13.74 -7.53 -3.96
C ARG A 64 -13.86 -8.77 -4.87
N ASN A 65 -13.07 -8.88 -5.91
CA ASN A 65 -13.05 -10.08 -6.76
C ASN A 65 -12.52 -11.29 -5.98
N LYS A 66 -13.13 -12.44 -6.16
CA LYS A 66 -12.73 -13.69 -5.49
C LYS A 66 -11.36 -14.19 -5.92
N THR A 67 -10.90 -13.77 -7.10
CA THR A 67 -9.59 -14.14 -7.65
C THR A 67 -8.79 -12.90 -8.04
N ILE A 68 -7.47 -13.00 -7.95
CA ILE A 68 -6.55 -11.98 -8.47
C ILE A 68 -6.23 -12.35 -9.94
N PRO A 69 -6.33 -11.40 -10.89
CA PRO A 69 -6.02 -11.66 -12.29
C PRO A 69 -4.62 -12.25 -12.46
N LYS A 70 -4.45 -13.22 -13.37
CA LYS A 70 -3.19 -13.95 -13.59
C LYS A 70 -1.97 -13.03 -13.78
N LYS A 71 -2.14 -11.94 -14.54
CA LYS A 71 -1.07 -10.95 -14.78
C LYS A 71 -0.60 -10.29 -13.47
N ILE A 72 -1.53 -9.91 -12.61
CA ILE A 72 -1.22 -9.31 -11.30
C ILE A 72 -0.63 -10.35 -10.36
N LYS A 73 -1.27 -11.52 -10.27
CA LYS A 73 -0.84 -12.64 -9.43
C LYS A 73 0.64 -12.99 -9.65
N LYS A 74 1.10 -13.12 -10.90
CA LYS A 74 2.51 -13.40 -11.24
C LYS A 74 3.49 -12.35 -10.70
N ASN A 75 3.04 -11.13 -10.50
CA ASN A 75 3.86 -9.97 -10.11
C ASN A 75 3.67 -9.53 -8.65
N LEU A 76 2.93 -10.29 -7.83
CA LEU A 76 2.68 -9.95 -6.43
C LEU A 76 3.97 -9.79 -5.61
N GLY A 77 5.02 -10.55 -5.91
CA GLY A 77 6.33 -10.37 -5.28
C GLY A 77 6.38 -10.57 -3.76
N GLY A 78 5.38 -11.27 -3.17
CA GLY A 78 5.25 -11.44 -1.72
C GLY A 78 4.27 -10.46 -1.06
N TRP A 79 3.80 -9.43 -1.78
CA TRP A 79 2.86 -8.46 -1.23
C TRP A 79 1.49 -9.09 -0.97
N VAL A 80 1.11 -9.10 0.32
CA VAL A 80 -0.19 -9.61 0.80
C VAL A 80 -1.19 -8.46 1.02
N ALA A 81 -0.69 -7.30 1.43
CA ALA A 81 -1.49 -6.11 1.73
C ALA A 81 -0.75 -4.86 1.26
N GLY A 82 -1.26 -4.20 0.24
CA GLY A 82 -0.59 -3.05 -0.35
C GLY A 82 0.55 -3.42 -1.29
N CYS A 83 1.30 -2.41 -1.70
CA CYS A 83 2.55 -2.51 -2.45
C CYS A 83 3.22 -1.14 -2.44
N ASP A 84 4.42 -1.05 -1.92
CA ASP A 84 5.13 0.22 -1.74
C ASP A 84 6.35 0.38 -2.67
N ILE A 85 6.50 -0.47 -3.70
CA ILE A 85 7.64 -0.43 -4.62
C ILE A 85 7.84 0.96 -5.23
N CYS A 86 6.76 1.64 -5.63
CA CYS A 86 6.84 2.99 -6.18
C CYS A 86 7.27 4.05 -5.14
N GLN A 87 7.02 3.80 -3.86
CA GLN A 87 7.47 4.65 -2.76
C GLN A 87 8.95 4.36 -2.42
N ASP A 88 9.33 3.09 -2.38
CA ASP A 88 10.68 2.65 -2.03
C ASP A 88 11.73 3.18 -3.02
N VAL A 89 11.41 3.21 -4.32
CA VAL A 89 12.32 3.69 -5.36
C VAL A 89 12.38 5.21 -5.47
N CYS A 90 11.48 5.93 -4.82
CA CYS A 90 11.41 7.39 -4.91
C CYS A 90 12.63 8.06 -4.27
N PRO A 91 13.41 8.87 -5.01
CA PRO A 91 14.60 9.53 -4.45
C PRO A 91 14.28 10.43 -3.25
N TRP A 92 13.08 10.98 -3.21
CA TRP A 92 12.64 11.86 -2.12
C TRP A 92 12.39 11.12 -0.81
N ASN A 93 12.35 9.77 -0.83
CA ASN A 93 12.15 8.94 0.37
C ASN A 93 13.47 8.48 1.01
N LYS A 94 14.61 8.66 0.32
CA LYS A 94 15.91 8.16 0.81
C LYS A 94 16.39 8.78 2.12
N SER A 95 15.99 10.01 2.39
CA SER A 95 16.45 10.78 3.57
C SER A 95 15.30 11.21 4.48
N VAL A 96 14.16 10.52 4.40
CA VAL A 96 13.03 10.83 5.27
C VAL A 96 13.32 10.31 6.68
N PRO A 97 13.28 11.19 7.71
CA PRO A 97 13.50 10.73 9.08
C PRO A 97 12.40 9.78 9.53
N TYR A 98 12.76 8.78 10.32
CA TYR A 98 11.79 7.90 10.96
C TYR A 98 10.81 8.70 11.81
N ASN A 99 9.55 8.33 11.72
CA ASN A 99 8.51 8.89 12.57
C ASN A 99 8.58 8.21 13.95
N ASN A 100 8.81 9.00 14.99
CA ASN A 100 8.86 8.52 16.38
C ASN A 100 7.49 8.60 17.09
N ASN A 101 6.40 8.85 16.35
CA ASN A 101 5.07 8.88 16.95
C ASN A 101 4.63 7.46 17.37
N SER A 102 4.40 7.26 18.66
CA SER A 102 3.96 5.98 19.22
C SER A 102 2.65 5.46 18.63
N GLU A 103 1.75 6.36 18.20
CA GLU A 103 0.47 5.98 17.59
C GLU A 103 0.63 5.31 16.21
N THR A 104 1.75 5.58 15.52
CA THR A 104 2.06 5.00 14.21
C THR A 104 3.07 3.84 14.29
N THR A 105 3.50 3.48 15.50
CA THR A 105 4.38 2.32 15.70
C THR A 105 3.64 1.03 15.32
N PRO A 106 4.26 0.14 14.52
CA PRO A 106 3.65 -1.14 14.17
C PRO A 106 3.30 -1.95 15.43
N LYS A 107 2.08 -2.48 15.48
CA LYS A 107 1.67 -3.37 16.57
C LYS A 107 2.50 -4.64 16.55
N GLU A 108 2.74 -5.21 17.72
CA GLU A 108 3.63 -6.38 17.88
C GLU A 108 3.22 -7.57 16.99
N TRP A 109 1.92 -7.85 16.87
CA TRP A 109 1.43 -8.93 16.03
C TRP A 109 1.77 -8.72 14.53
N ILE A 110 1.93 -7.46 14.06
CA ILE A 110 2.35 -7.18 12.67
C ILE A 110 3.80 -7.62 12.45
N LYS A 111 4.66 -7.45 13.44
CA LYS A 111 6.08 -7.85 13.37
C LYS A 111 6.21 -9.38 13.30
N ASN A 112 5.30 -10.09 13.95
CA ASN A 112 5.28 -11.55 14.03
C ASN A 112 4.25 -12.18 13.07
N LEU A 113 3.76 -11.41 12.10
CA LEU A 113 2.75 -11.88 11.16
C LEU A 113 3.33 -13.02 10.30
N ASN A 114 2.71 -14.16 10.37
CA ASN A 114 3.09 -15.37 9.68
C ASN A 114 1.88 -16.05 9.02
N ILE A 115 2.06 -17.28 8.54
CA ILE A 115 1.02 -18.05 7.88
C ILE A 115 -0.15 -18.44 8.80
N GLU A 116 0.04 -18.44 10.13
CA GLU A 116 -1.02 -18.74 11.10
C GLU A 116 -2.19 -17.76 11.02
N SER A 117 -1.96 -16.55 10.48
CA SER A 117 -3.04 -15.60 10.21
C SER A 117 -4.08 -16.10 9.20
N LEU A 118 -3.80 -17.20 8.50
CA LEU A 118 -4.78 -17.87 7.64
C LEU A 118 -5.93 -18.50 8.45
N ASP A 119 -5.65 -18.91 9.69
CA ASP A 119 -6.59 -19.60 10.55
C ASP A 119 -7.33 -18.64 11.51
N TRP A 120 -7.03 -17.35 11.46
CA TRP A 120 -7.76 -16.38 12.26
C TRP A 120 -9.24 -16.40 11.92
N ASP A 121 -10.06 -16.54 12.97
CA ASP A 121 -11.50 -16.33 12.87
C ASP A 121 -11.86 -14.84 12.75
N ASP A 122 -13.12 -14.55 12.50
CA ASP A 122 -13.57 -13.18 12.30
C ASP A 122 -13.37 -12.30 13.56
N LYS A 123 -13.44 -12.89 14.75
CA LYS A 123 -13.25 -12.18 16.02
C LYS A 123 -11.78 -11.78 16.17
N THR A 124 -10.88 -12.73 16.05
CA THR A 124 -9.42 -12.49 16.09
C THR A 124 -8.99 -11.48 15.02
N TRP A 125 -9.56 -11.60 13.81
CA TRP A 125 -9.33 -10.63 12.73
C TRP A 125 -9.73 -9.20 13.14
N GLN A 126 -10.93 -9.03 13.69
CA GLN A 126 -11.42 -7.70 14.07
C GLN A 126 -10.62 -7.11 15.23
N GLU A 127 -10.26 -7.91 16.22
CA GLU A 127 -9.48 -7.47 17.38
C GLU A 127 -8.08 -7.01 16.98
N ASN A 128 -7.38 -7.80 16.18
CA ASN A 128 -6.03 -7.49 15.74
C ASN A 128 -5.98 -6.26 14.82
N LEU A 129 -6.95 -6.11 13.91
CA LEU A 129 -6.96 -5.02 12.95
C LEU A 129 -7.66 -3.75 13.43
N LYS A 130 -8.22 -3.76 14.66
CA LYS A 130 -8.84 -2.57 15.24
C LYS A 130 -7.86 -1.40 15.26
N GLY A 131 -8.30 -0.26 14.69
CA GLY A 131 -7.48 0.96 14.62
C GLY A 131 -6.33 0.91 13.60
N THR A 132 -6.34 -0.05 12.68
CA THR A 132 -5.36 -0.10 11.58
C THR A 132 -6.03 0.11 10.22
N THR A 133 -5.26 0.56 9.24
CA THR A 133 -5.72 0.69 7.84
C THR A 133 -6.01 -0.67 7.19
N LEU A 134 -5.40 -1.75 7.69
CA LEU A 134 -5.60 -3.12 7.21
C LEU A 134 -7.02 -3.65 7.45
N LYS A 135 -7.83 -2.99 8.33
CA LYS A 135 -9.25 -3.33 8.53
C LYS A 135 -10.08 -3.26 7.25
N ARG A 136 -9.62 -2.56 6.23
CA ARG A 136 -10.27 -2.53 4.89
C ARG A 136 -10.23 -3.88 4.18
N ILE A 137 -9.20 -4.68 4.45
CA ILE A 137 -9.06 -6.04 3.91
C ILE A 137 -10.01 -6.95 4.69
N LYS A 138 -10.83 -7.73 4.00
CA LYS A 138 -11.69 -8.71 4.64
C LYS A 138 -10.91 -10.01 4.88
N PRO A 139 -11.30 -10.86 5.89
CA PRO A 139 -10.60 -12.11 6.17
C PRO A 139 -10.39 -12.99 4.93
N TRP A 140 -11.43 -13.15 4.09
CA TRP A 140 -11.33 -13.94 2.86
C TRP A 140 -10.38 -13.34 1.82
N MET A 141 -10.23 -11.99 1.77
CA MET A 141 -9.26 -11.33 0.88
C MET A 141 -7.84 -11.59 1.35
N TRP A 142 -7.62 -11.55 2.65
CA TRP A 142 -6.34 -11.87 3.26
C TRP A 142 -5.90 -13.29 2.88
N LYS A 143 -6.77 -14.28 3.11
CA LYS A 143 -6.56 -15.69 2.72
C LYS A 143 -6.28 -15.83 1.22
N ARG A 144 -7.07 -15.18 0.37
CA ARG A 144 -6.86 -15.13 -1.09
C ARG A 144 -5.48 -14.59 -1.46
N ASN A 145 -5.06 -13.49 -0.82
CA ASN A 145 -3.81 -12.82 -1.15
C ASN A 145 -2.60 -13.68 -0.74
N ILE A 146 -2.65 -14.30 0.42
CA ILE A 146 -1.60 -15.24 0.86
C ILE A 146 -1.54 -16.44 -0.08
N GLN A 147 -2.69 -17.08 -0.35
CA GLN A 147 -2.76 -18.23 -1.25
C GLN A 147 -2.19 -17.92 -2.64
N ALA A 148 -2.52 -16.74 -3.18
CA ALA A 148 -1.99 -16.28 -4.47
C ALA A 148 -0.46 -16.16 -4.47
N ASN A 149 0.15 -15.76 -3.35
CA ASN A 149 1.60 -15.68 -3.21
C ASN A 149 2.25 -17.05 -3.02
N ILE A 150 1.62 -17.97 -2.26
CA ILE A 150 2.07 -19.36 -2.10
C ILE A 150 2.12 -20.06 -3.47
N GLU A 151 1.05 -19.99 -4.25
CA GLU A 151 0.96 -20.57 -5.58
C GLU A 151 2.02 -20.02 -6.57
N ASN A 152 2.49 -18.80 -6.36
CA ASN A 152 3.61 -18.23 -7.10
C ASN A 152 4.99 -18.70 -6.60
N LYS A 153 5.07 -19.54 -5.56
CA LYS A 153 6.34 -19.96 -4.90
C LYS A 153 7.19 -18.78 -4.43
N LYS A 154 6.58 -17.66 -4.11
CA LYS A 154 7.25 -16.40 -3.74
C LYS A 154 7.19 -16.07 -2.25
N ILE A 155 6.32 -16.75 -1.49
CA ILE A 155 6.46 -16.80 -0.04
C ILE A 155 7.36 -18.01 0.25
N LYS A 156 8.55 -17.75 0.74
CA LYS A 156 9.33 -18.77 1.45
C LYS A 156 8.67 -18.91 2.81
N ILE A 157 8.01 -20.02 3.04
CA ILE A 157 7.51 -20.45 4.34
C ILE A 157 8.72 -20.79 5.21
#